data_14fe2170b63ad2cd118c45f795d3c2dc
#
_entry.id   14fe2170b63ad2cd118c45f795d3c2dc
#
_cell.length_a   1.000
_cell.length_b   1.000
_cell.length_c   1.000
_cell.angle_alpha   90.00
_cell.angle_beta   90.00
_cell.angle_gamma   90.00
#
_symmetry.space_group_name_H-M   'P 1'
#
loop_
_entity.id
_entity.type
_entity.pdbx_description
1 polymer ?
#
loop_
_entity_poly.entity_id
_entity_poly.type
_entity_poly.pdbx_seq_one_letter_code
_entity_poly.pdbx_strand_id
1 'polypeptide(L)'
;MTKKTRKAMSSGPGRLSAEATAALPDRLMDAAFALFSRKGYADTSMEEIAKSANASTKTIYARYANKGELLKAVVERLIARTIAEHAAETSPDPGQVEPRRFLVTLGRRILMELNGPAAGLMQLALSEARRAPELGRMYGEMLAVARNNFRRPLEAWAAAGLLPNLKDAERAASLCLTLLTDAARIRVALGLRMSEAEIDDYIPGAVDLFLRGMGYAKA
;
A
#
# COMPACT_ATOMS: atom_id res chain seq x y z
N MET A 1 -18.56 64.63 25.02
CA MET A 1 -18.57 63.59 24.00
C MET A 1 -17.25 62.79 24.09
N THR A 2 -17.23 61.71 24.81
CA THR A 2 -16.02 60.94 25.12
C THR A 2 -16.07 59.61 24.38
N LYS A 3 -15.22 59.46 23.35
CA LYS A 3 -15.05 58.24 22.55
C LYS A 3 -14.29 57.17 23.36
N LYS A 4 -14.98 56.11 23.75
CA LYS A 4 -14.42 54.94 24.41
C LYS A 4 -13.76 54.04 23.37
N THR A 5 -12.44 54.03 23.33
CA THR A 5 -11.64 53.14 22.47
C THR A 5 -11.74 51.72 23.00
N ARG A 6 -12.29 50.84 22.18
CA ARG A 6 -12.39 49.40 22.44
C ARG A 6 -11.03 48.76 22.20
N LYS A 7 -10.36 48.37 23.26
CA LYS A 7 -9.08 47.61 23.24
C LYS A 7 -9.38 46.21 22.66
N ALA A 8 -8.83 45.93 21.50
CA ALA A 8 -8.85 44.58 20.93
C ALA A 8 -8.09 43.64 21.86
N MET A 9 -8.76 42.59 22.34
CA MET A 9 -8.14 41.51 23.10
C MET A 9 -7.29 40.68 22.12
N SER A 10 -5.97 40.68 22.31
CA SER A 10 -5.04 39.80 21.65
C SER A 10 -5.33 38.37 22.12
N SER A 11 -5.73 37.51 21.19
CA SER A 11 -5.77 36.07 21.41
C SER A 11 -4.37 35.55 21.65
N GLY A 12 -4.12 35.02 22.86
CA GLY A 12 -2.87 34.39 23.26
C GLY A 12 -2.56 33.15 22.42
N PRO A 13 -1.28 32.74 22.29
CA PRO A 13 -0.89 31.57 21.53
C PRO A 13 -1.33 30.31 22.26
N GLY A 14 -2.15 29.47 21.63
CA GLY A 14 -2.17 28.06 21.99
C GLY A 14 -3.45 27.41 22.46
N ARG A 15 -4.51 27.43 21.68
CA ARG A 15 -5.46 26.31 21.68
C ARG A 15 -5.76 25.97 20.22
N LEU A 16 -5.10 24.90 19.74
CA LEU A 16 -5.49 24.30 18.47
C LEU A 16 -7.00 24.07 18.51
N SER A 17 -7.72 24.42 17.43
CA SER A 17 -9.15 24.13 17.33
C SER A 17 -9.38 22.63 17.52
N ALA A 18 -10.55 22.22 17.98
CA ALA A 18 -10.89 20.80 18.14
C ALA A 18 -10.64 20.02 16.85
N GLU A 19 -10.91 20.61 15.69
CA GLU A 19 -10.63 20.06 14.37
C GLU A 19 -9.12 19.87 14.11
N ALA A 20 -8.28 20.86 14.47
CA ALA A 20 -6.84 20.76 14.34
C ALA A 20 -6.23 19.68 15.25
N THR A 21 -6.85 19.44 16.41
CA THR A 21 -6.48 18.36 17.34
C THR A 21 -6.93 17.00 16.83
N ALA A 22 -8.11 16.88 16.22
CA ALA A 22 -8.62 15.66 15.62
C ALA A 22 -7.79 15.20 14.40
N ALA A 23 -7.34 16.14 13.57
CA ALA A 23 -6.50 15.87 12.41
C ALA A 23 -5.00 15.61 12.72
N LEU A 24 -4.59 15.78 13.97
CA LEU A 24 -3.19 15.65 14.35
C LEU A 24 -2.60 14.24 14.15
N PRO A 25 -3.30 13.13 14.46
CA PRO A 25 -2.78 11.79 14.21
C PRO A 25 -2.46 11.57 12.72
N ASP A 26 -3.37 11.97 11.84
CA ASP A 26 -3.18 11.82 10.39
C ASP A 26 -2.00 12.63 9.89
N ARG A 27 -1.85 13.88 10.35
CA ARG A 27 -0.69 14.72 10.00
C ARG A 27 0.63 14.12 10.46
N LEU A 28 0.68 13.53 11.67
CA LEU A 28 1.88 12.85 12.17
C LEU A 28 2.22 11.62 11.31
N MET A 29 1.23 10.82 10.96
CA MET A 29 1.42 9.65 10.10
C MET A 29 1.81 10.03 8.67
N ASP A 30 1.22 11.08 8.10
CA ASP A 30 1.58 11.59 6.78
C ASP A 30 3.02 12.15 6.76
N ALA A 31 3.40 12.90 7.77
CA ALA A 31 4.76 13.43 7.91
C ALA A 31 5.78 12.29 8.10
N ALA A 32 5.46 11.29 8.92
CA ALA A 32 6.30 10.12 9.13
C ALA A 32 6.45 9.31 7.83
N PHE A 33 5.33 9.04 7.13
CA PHE A 33 5.35 8.36 5.84
C PHE A 33 6.27 9.09 4.83
N ALA A 34 6.10 10.40 4.68
CA ALA A 34 6.88 11.19 3.73
C ALA A 34 8.38 11.20 4.08
N LEU A 35 8.73 11.33 5.36
CA LEU A 35 10.12 11.33 5.81
C LEU A 35 10.76 9.95 5.70
N PHE A 36 10.10 8.90 6.15
CA PHE A 36 10.59 7.53 6.03
C PHE A 36 10.80 7.11 4.56
N SER A 37 9.88 7.49 3.67
CA SER A 37 10.00 7.17 2.24
C SER A 37 11.12 7.95 1.54
N ARG A 38 11.41 9.17 1.98
CA ARG A 38 12.39 10.06 1.32
C ARG A 38 13.80 9.91 1.88
N LYS A 39 13.95 9.88 3.21
CA LYS A 39 15.23 9.85 3.91
C LYS A 39 15.61 8.45 4.41
N GLY A 40 14.65 7.54 4.47
CA GLY A 40 14.80 6.26 5.14
C GLY A 40 14.48 6.33 6.64
N TYR A 41 14.26 5.16 7.22
CA TYR A 41 13.89 5.04 8.64
C TYR A 41 15.05 5.45 9.57
N ALA A 42 16.29 5.00 9.27
CA ALA A 42 17.45 5.26 10.13
C ALA A 42 17.69 6.77 10.32
N ASP A 43 17.66 7.52 9.23
CA ASP A 43 18.02 8.93 9.16
C ASP A 43 16.87 9.90 9.49
N THR A 44 15.72 9.38 9.90
CA THR A 44 14.56 10.18 10.31
C THR A 44 14.46 10.20 11.83
N SER A 45 14.26 11.41 12.43
CA SER A 45 14.03 11.56 13.87
C SER A 45 12.57 11.87 14.20
N MET A 46 12.17 11.59 15.45
CA MET A 46 10.83 11.93 15.97
C MET A 46 10.60 13.45 15.97
N GLU A 47 11.66 14.22 16.24
CA GLU A 47 11.66 15.69 16.27
C GLU A 47 11.38 16.26 14.87
N GLU A 48 12.02 15.71 13.82
CA GLU A 48 11.77 16.11 12.44
C GLU A 48 10.33 15.81 12.01
N ILE A 49 9.80 14.65 12.41
CA ILE A 49 8.41 14.27 12.13
C ILE A 49 7.45 15.22 12.82
N ALA A 50 7.66 15.51 14.11
CA ALA A 50 6.84 16.44 14.86
C ALA A 50 6.84 17.83 14.20
N LYS A 51 8.03 18.36 13.85
CA LYS A 51 8.19 19.62 13.12
C LYS A 51 7.45 19.64 11.80
N SER A 52 7.60 18.57 10.99
CA SER A 52 6.93 18.45 9.69
C SER A 52 5.40 18.39 9.82
N ALA A 53 4.89 17.79 10.89
CA ALA A 53 3.46 17.72 11.21
C ALA A 53 2.92 18.99 11.89
N ASN A 54 3.75 20.00 12.09
CA ASN A 54 3.43 21.19 12.88
C ASN A 54 2.93 20.83 14.31
N ALA A 55 3.65 19.92 14.96
CA ALA A 55 3.38 19.44 16.31
C ALA A 55 4.62 19.62 17.20
N SER A 56 4.40 19.62 18.53
CA SER A 56 5.51 19.60 19.48
C SER A 56 6.08 18.20 19.65
N THR A 57 7.37 18.12 19.98
CA THR A 57 8.04 16.87 20.35
C THR A 57 7.30 16.16 21.50
N LYS A 58 6.82 16.91 22.50
CA LYS A 58 5.99 16.38 23.58
C LYS A 58 4.73 15.70 23.05
N THR A 59 4.11 16.28 22.03
CA THR A 59 2.86 15.76 21.44
C THR A 59 3.07 14.43 20.73
N ILE A 60 4.15 14.28 19.97
CA ILE A 60 4.42 13.02 19.26
C ILE A 60 4.77 11.90 20.25
N TYR A 61 5.61 12.17 21.26
CA TYR A 61 5.97 11.19 22.30
C TYR A 61 4.81 10.82 23.24
N ALA A 62 3.83 11.70 23.44
CA ALA A 62 2.60 11.37 24.15
C ALA A 62 1.72 10.35 23.42
N ARG A 63 1.93 10.17 22.09
CA ARG A 63 1.10 9.29 21.24
C ARG A 63 1.83 8.04 20.79
N TYR A 64 3.13 8.15 20.55
CA TYR A 64 3.99 7.06 20.09
C TYR A 64 5.24 7.05 20.97
N ALA A 65 5.44 5.97 21.72
CA ALA A 65 6.54 5.86 22.67
C ALA A 65 7.92 5.96 22.02
N ASN A 66 8.05 5.54 20.77
CA ASN A 66 9.28 5.57 20.00
C ASN A 66 9.01 5.55 18.49
N LYS A 67 10.08 5.67 17.71
CA LYS A 67 10.03 5.66 16.25
C LYS A 67 9.47 4.35 15.66
N GLY A 68 9.71 3.23 16.34
CA GLY A 68 9.19 1.91 15.92
C GLY A 68 7.66 1.83 16.04
N GLU A 69 7.08 2.32 17.14
CA GLU A 69 5.63 2.39 17.31
C GLU A 69 4.96 3.30 16.27
N LEU A 70 5.60 4.42 15.93
CA LEU A 70 5.11 5.28 14.87
C LEU A 70 5.21 4.60 13.49
N LEU A 71 6.32 3.92 13.18
CA LEU A 71 6.46 3.14 11.94
C LEU A 71 5.36 2.09 11.82
N LYS A 72 5.10 1.35 12.90
CA LYS A 72 4.02 0.36 12.97
C LYS A 72 2.68 1.00 12.59
N ALA A 73 2.30 2.11 13.23
CA ALA A 73 1.04 2.81 12.94
C ALA A 73 0.95 3.29 11.48
N VAL A 74 2.06 3.77 10.90
CA VAL A 74 2.12 4.18 9.48
C VAL A 74 1.90 2.99 8.56
N VAL A 75 2.54 1.86 8.83
CA VAL A 75 2.41 0.63 8.03
C VAL A 75 1.00 0.06 8.15
N GLU A 76 0.43 0.03 9.37
CA GLU A 76 -0.95 -0.39 9.62
C GLU A 76 -1.95 0.41 8.78
N ARG A 77 -1.82 1.74 8.81
CA ARG A 77 -2.67 2.63 8.00
C ARG A 77 -2.51 2.38 6.51
N LEU A 78 -1.28 2.18 6.04
CA LEU A 78 -0.99 1.88 4.64
C LEU A 78 -1.64 0.57 4.20
N ILE A 79 -1.49 -0.50 4.97
CA ILE A 79 -2.09 -1.81 4.70
C ILE A 79 -3.61 -1.72 4.71
N ALA A 80 -4.21 -1.07 5.72
CA ALA A 80 -5.66 -0.90 5.81
C ALA A 80 -6.22 -0.14 4.59
N ARG A 81 -5.52 0.91 4.15
CA ARG A 81 -5.88 1.66 2.95
C ARG A 81 -5.81 0.79 1.70
N THR A 82 -4.71 0.06 1.50
CA THR A 82 -4.55 -0.86 0.37
C THR A 82 -5.65 -1.93 0.36
N ILE A 83 -5.97 -2.52 1.52
CA ILE A 83 -7.06 -3.49 1.64
C ILE A 83 -8.41 -2.86 1.25
N ALA A 84 -8.71 -1.66 1.74
CA ALA A 84 -9.97 -0.97 1.44
C ALA A 84 -10.09 -0.62 -0.05
N GLU A 85 -9.03 -0.11 -0.66
CA GLU A 85 -8.97 0.21 -2.08
C GLU A 85 -9.20 -1.04 -2.95
N HIS A 86 -8.57 -2.18 -2.59
CA HIS A 86 -8.74 -3.44 -3.32
C HIS A 86 -10.08 -4.13 -3.05
N ALA A 87 -10.67 -3.96 -1.87
CA ALA A 87 -11.99 -4.53 -1.55
C ALA A 87 -13.13 -3.77 -2.21
N ALA A 88 -12.98 -2.46 -2.43
CA ALA A 88 -13.95 -1.62 -3.12
C ALA A 88 -14.01 -1.88 -4.63
N GLU A 89 -12.99 -2.50 -5.20
CA GLU A 89 -12.99 -2.90 -6.60
C GLU A 89 -13.86 -4.14 -6.76
N THR A 90 -15.09 -3.93 -7.17
CA THR A 90 -15.94 -5.00 -7.70
C THR A 90 -15.18 -5.66 -8.83
N SER A 91 -14.76 -6.92 -8.62
CA SER A 91 -14.28 -7.75 -9.74
C SER A 91 -15.34 -7.69 -10.83
N PRO A 92 -15.01 -7.22 -12.04
CA PRO A 92 -15.98 -7.24 -13.13
C PRO A 92 -16.49 -8.66 -13.25
N ASP A 93 -17.76 -8.80 -13.66
CA ASP A 93 -18.34 -10.12 -13.94
C ASP A 93 -17.33 -10.89 -14.83
N PRO A 94 -16.73 -11.99 -14.30
CA PRO A 94 -15.68 -12.71 -15.02
C PRO A 94 -16.15 -13.26 -16.38
N GLY A 95 -17.48 -13.36 -16.60
CA GLY A 95 -18.06 -13.73 -17.88
C GLY A 95 -18.03 -12.61 -18.92
N GLN A 96 -17.83 -11.35 -18.51
CA GLN A 96 -17.87 -10.18 -19.40
C GLN A 96 -16.48 -9.61 -19.74
N VAL A 97 -15.44 -10.01 -18.99
CA VAL A 97 -14.08 -9.48 -19.19
C VAL A 97 -13.15 -10.59 -19.64
N GLU A 98 -12.47 -10.35 -20.74
CA GLU A 98 -11.48 -11.26 -21.32
C GLU A 98 -10.31 -11.47 -20.32
N PRO A 99 -9.94 -12.75 -19.99
CA PRO A 99 -8.94 -13.10 -19.00
C PRO A 99 -7.61 -12.36 -19.13
N ARG A 100 -7.08 -12.28 -20.35
CA ARG A 100 -5.80 -11.62 -20.61
C ARG A 100 -5.85 -10.13 -20.27
N ARG A 101 -6.88 -9.43 -20.75
CA ARG A 101 -7.07 -7.99 -20.50
C ARG A 101 -7.19 -7.70 -19.01
N PHE A 102 -7.95 -8.52 -18.30
CA PHE A 102 -8.12 -8.37 -16.85
C PHE A 102 -6.79 -8.53 -16.10
N LEU A 103 -6.07 -9.64 -16.36
CA LEU A 103 -4.81 -9.91 -15.66
C LEU A 103 -3.71 -8.90 -16.00
N VAL A 104 -3.64 -8.41 -17.25
CA VAL A 104 -2.70 -7.34 -17.63
C VAL A 104 -3.03 -6.05 -16.86
N THR A 105 -4.30 -5.65 -16.81
CA THR A 105 -4.72 -4.44 -16.10
C THR A 105 -4.44 -4.54 -14.59
N LEU A 106 -4.81 -5.66 -13.98
CA LEU A 106 -4.59 -5.92 -12.56
C LEU A 106 -3.09 -5.98 -12.23
N GLY A 107 -2.31 -6.72 -13.02
CA GLY A 107 -0.87 -6.87 -12.84
C GLY A 107 -0.13 -5.53 -12.96
N ARG A 108 -0.47 -4.74 -14.00
CA ARG A 108 0.11 -3.40 -14.19
C ARG A 108 -0.14 -2.50 -12.98
N ARG A 109 -1.38 -2.45 -12.49
CA ARG A 109 -1.72 -1.67 -11.30
C ARG A 109 -0.89 -2.10 -10.08
N ILE A 110 -0.85 -3.39 -9.77
CA ILE A 110 -0.08 -3.92 -8.64
C ILE A 110 1.41 -3.56 -8.77
N LEU A 111 1.98 -3.67 -9.98
CA LEU A 111 3.37 -3.30 -10.19
C LEU A 111 3.62 -1.79 -10.00
N MET A 112 2.72 -0.94 -10.46
CA MET A 112 2.80 0.50 -10.23
C MET A 112 2.74 0.84 -8.73
N GLU A 113 1.89 0.18 -7.97
CA GLU A 113 1.81 0.34 -6.51
C GLU A 113 3.10 -0.14 -5.82
N LEU A 114 3.59 -1.34 -6.17
CA LEU A 114 4.85 -1.87 -5.65
C LEU A 114 6.06 -1.01 -6.04
N ASN A 115 5.97 -0.26 -7.11
CA ASN A 115 7.00 0.66 -7.58
C ASN A 115 6.85 2.07 -6.99
N GLY A 116 5.77 2.32 -6.27
CA GLY A 116 5.43 3.59 -5.66
C GLY A 116 6.21 3.91 -4.37
N PRO A 117 5.98 5.08 -3.79
CA PRO A 117 6.66 5.53 -2.56
C PRO A 117 6.46 4.58 -1.36
N ALA A 118 5.30 3.90 -1.30
CA ALA A 118 4.96 2.98 -0.22
C ALA A 118 5.79 1.68 -0.22
N ALA A 119 6.38 1.30 -1.37
CA ALA A 119 7.12 0.06 -1.51
C ALA A 119 8.32 -0.04 -0.55
N GLY A 120 9.06 1.05 -0.38
CA GLY A 120 10.17 1.10 0.57
C GLY A 120 9.75 0.90 2.03
N LEU A 121 8.60 1.43 2.42
CA LEU A 121 8.04 1.22 3.76
C LEU A 121 7.55 -0.20 3.96
N MET A 122 6.94 -0.81 2.96
CA MET A 122 6.53 -2.21 3.02
C MET A 122 7.74 -3.14 3.14
N GLN A 123 8.82 -2.84 2.43
CA GLN A 123 10.09 -3.58 2.55
C GLN A 123 10.69 -3.43 3.95
N LEU A 124 10.68 -2.22 4.50
CA LEU A 124 11.12 -1.96 5.87
C LEU A 124 10.25 -2.73 6.89
N ALA A 125 8.91 -2.72 6.73
CA ALA A 125 8.01 -3.48 7.58
C ALA A 125 8.33 -4.98 7.57
N LEU A 126 8.64 -5.54 6.39
CA LEU A 126 9.07 -6.95 6.27
C LEU A 126 10.40 -7.21 6.97
N SER A 127 11.36 -6.30 6.88
CA SER A 127 12.66 -6.46 7.58
C SER A 127 12.49 -6.40 9.10
N GLU A 128 11.54 -5.61 9.61
CA GLU A 128 11.23 -5.49 11.03
C GLU A 128 10.24 -6.57 11.53
N ALA A 129 9.60 -7.34 10.66
CA ALA A 129 8.59 -8.35 11.03
C ALA A 129 9.13 -9.43 12.00
N ARG A 130 10.45 -9.67 12.02
CA ARG A 130 11.07 -10.56 13.00
C ARG A 130 11.09 -10.00 14.43
N ARG A 131 11.11 -8.66 14.56
CA ARG A 131 11.07 -7.94 15.84
C ARG A 131 9.65 -7.56 16.24
N ALA A 132 8.77 -7.37 15.25
CA ALA A 132 7.37 -7.01 15.39
C ALA A 132 6.49 -7.99 14.57
N PRO A 133 6.18 -9.19 15.10
CA PRO A 133 5.45 -10.24 14.38
C PRO A 133 4.07 -9.81 13.85
N GLU A 134 3.45 -8.82 14.48
CA GLU A 134 2.21 -8.21 14.03
C GLU A 134 2.32 -7.59 12.63
N LEU A 135 3.45 -6.97 12.28
CA LEU A 135 3.69 -6.44 10.92
C LEU A 135 3.70 -7.56 9.88
N GLY A 136 4.31 -8.70 10.23
CA GLY A 136 4.31 -9.90 9.36
C GLY A 136 2.90 -10.45 9.15
N ARG A 137 2.05 -10.51 10.20
CA ARG A 137 0.65 -10.95 10.08
C ARG A 137 -0.16 -10.02 9.18
N MET A 138 -0.07 -8.71 9.41
CA MET A 138 -0.78 -7.71 8.62
C MET A 138 -0.38 -7.74 7.15
N TYR A 139 0.91 -7.90 6.86
CA TYR A 139 1.39 -8.10 5.50
C TYR A 139 0.82 -9.38 4.88
N GLY A 140 0.74 -10.47 5.66
CA GLY A 140 0.10 -11.72 5.24
C GLY A 140 -1.38 -11.54 4.88
N GLU A 141 -2.13 -10.77 5.67
CA GLU A 141 -3.54 -10.42 5.40
C GLU A 141 -3.68 -9.61 4.10
N MET A 142 -2.82 -8.61 3.88
CA MET A 142 -2.79 -7.85 2.63
C MET A 142 -2.52 -8.76 1.42
N LEU A 143 -1.56 -9.69 1.53
CA LEU A 143 -1.29 -10.66 0.46
C LEU A 143 -2.48 -11.60 0.22
N ALA A 144 -3.23 -11.98 1.26
CA ALA A 144 -4.43 -12.79 1.12
C ALA A 144 -5.53 -12.06 0.34
N VAL A 145 -5.73 -10.77 0.60
CA VAL A 145 -6.65 -9.93 -0.18
C VAL A 145 -6.20 -9.83 -1.64
N ALA A 146 -4.91 -9.56 -1.88
CA ALA A 146 -4.36 -9.52 -3.24
C ALA A 146 -4.57 -10.86 -3.98
N ARG A 147 -4.31 -12.01 -3.33
CA ARG A 147 -4.56 -13.33 -3.94
C ARG A 147 -6.03 -13.55 -4.29
N ASN A 148 -6.96 -13.11 -3.44
CA ASN A 148 -8.40 -13.23 -3.72
C ASN A 148 -8.82 -12.50 -4.99
N ASN A 149 -8.18 -11.38 -5.33
CA ASN A 149 -8.44 -10.63 -6.56
C ASN A 149 -8.05 -11.42 -7.82
N PHE A 150 -7.15 -12.39 -7.69
CA PHE A 150 -6.83 -13.33 -8.77
C PHE A 150 -7.69 -14.61 -8.67
N ARG A 151 -7.86 -15.18 -7.48
CA ARG A 151 -8.56 -16.46 -7.30
C ARG A 151 -9.99 -16.44 -7.82
N ARG A 152 -10.78 -15.43 -7.43
CA ARG A 152 -12.19 -15.35 -7.84
C ARG A 152 -12.40 -15.31 -9.36
N PRO A 153 -11.71 -14.46 -10.14
CA PRO A 153 -11.80 -14.52 -11.60
C PRO A 153 -11.35 -15.87 -12.19
N LEU A 154 -10.27 -16.45 -11.66
CA LEU A 154 -9.78 -17.75 -12.14
C LEU A 154 -10.82 -18.86 -11.94
N GLU A 155 -11.49 -18.91 -10.78
CA GLU A 155 -12.58 -19.86 -10.52
C GLU A 155 -13.75 -19.68 -11.52
N ALA A 156 -14.15 -18.44 -11.77
CA ALA A 156 -15.26 -18.17 -12.68
C ALA A 156 -14.90 -18.49 -14.15
N TRP A 157 -13.69 -18.19 -14.60
CA TRP A 157 -13.22 -18.57 -15.93
C TRP A 157 -13.05 -20.10 -16.09
N ALA A 158 -12.63 -20.80 -15.04
CA ALA A 158 -12.59 -22.25 -15.07
C ALA A 158 -13.99 -22.86 -15.15
N ALA A 159 -14.96 -22.33 -14.40
CA ALA A 159 -16.36 -22.73 -14.47
C ALA A 159 -16.97 -22.48 -15.86
N ALA A 160 -16.52 -21.44 -16.55
CA ALA A 160 -16.89 -21.13 -17.95
C ALA A 160 -16.10 -21.99 -18.99
N GLY A 161 -15.23 -22.90 -18.55
CA GLY A 161 -14.44 -23.76 -19.44
C GLY A 161 -13.25 -23.06 -20.13
N LEU A 162 -12.94 -21.82 -19.76
CA LEU A 162 -11.86 -21.04 -20.38
C LEU A 162 -10.46 -21.48 -19.91
N LEU A 163 -10.37 -22.10 -18.72
CA LEU A 163 -9.10 -22.52 -18.08
C LEU A 163 -9.12 -24.03 -17.77
N PRO A 164 -9.08 -24.90 -18.79
CA PRO A 164 -9.27 -26.35 -18.60
C PRO A 164 -8.18 -27.03 -17.76
N ASN A 165 -7.00 -26.42 -17.64
CA ASN A 165 -5.90 -26.95 -16.85
C ASN A 165 -5.90 -26.45 -15.39
N LEU A 166 -6.84 -25.59 -14.99
CA LEU A 166 -6.94 -25.08 -13.63
C LEU A 166 -7.46 -26.17 -12.71
N LYS A 167 -6.61 -26.69 -11.80
CA LYS A 167 -6.95 -27.71 -10.81
C LYS A 167 -7.14 -27.15 -9.41
N ASP A 168 -6.41 -26.08 -9.07
CA ASP A 168 -6.37 -25.45 -7.76
C ASP A 168 -6.24 -23.93 -7.96
N ALA A 169 -7.37 -23.25 -7.79
CA ALA A 169 -7.45 -21.80 -8.01
C ALA A 169 -6.64 -20.99 -6.99
N GLU A 170 -6.54 -21.44 -5.74
CA GLU A 170 -5.76 -20.77 -4.70
C GLU A 170 -4.26 -20.82 -5.03
N ARG A 171 -3.78 -22.00 -5.41
CA ARG A 171 -2.38 -22.17 -5.86
C ARG A 171 -2.09 -21.39 -7.14
N ALA A 172 -2.99 -21.42 -8.12
CA ALA A 172 -2.85 -20.70 -9.37
C ALA A 172 -2.82 -19.18 -9.14
N ALA A 173 -3.67 -18.65 -8.25
CA ALA A 173 -3.67 -17.25 -7.87
C ALA A 173 -2.34 -16.85 -7.19
N SER A 174 -1.82 -17.68 -6.31
CA SER A 174 -0.52 -17.46 -5.67
C SER A 174 0.63 -17.45 -6.69
N LEU A 175 0.64 -18.38 -7.63
CA LEU A 175 1.65 -18.45 -8.69
C LEU A 175 1.55 -17.24 -9.63
N CYS A 176 0.32 -16.85 -10.01
CA CYS A 176 0.08 -15.68 -10.84
C CYS A 176 0.59 -14.40 -10.17
N LEU A 177 0.22 -14.18 -8.92
CA LEU A 177 0.67 -13.02 -8.13
C LEU A 177 2.20 -12.99 -8.03
N THR A 178 2.85 -14.12 -7.73
CA THR A 178 4.31 -14.23 -7.65
C THR A 178 4.95 -13.91 -9.00
N LEU A 179 4.48 -14.53 -10.08
CA LEU A 179 5.02 -14.31 -11.43
C LEU A 179 4.94 -12.84 -11.85
N LEU A 180 3.83 -12.16 -11.50
CA LEU A 180 3.65 -10.76 -11.84
C LEU A 180 4.46 -9.79 -10.98
N THR A 181 4.80 -10.15 -9.73
CA THR A 181 5.31 -9.17 -8.76
C THR A 181 6.76 -9.39 -8.34
N ASP A 182 7.33 -10.57 -8.51
CA ASP A 182 8.62 -10.94 -7.92
C ASP A 182 9.78 -10.08 -8.45
N ALA A 183 9.82 -9.82 -9.75
CA ALA A 183 10.85 -8.97 -10.36
C ALA A 183 10.86 -7.54 -9.77
N ALA A 184 9.67 -6.94 -9.56
CA ALA A 184 9.56 -5.62 -8.96
C ALA A 184 9.95 -5.65 -7.47
N ARG A 185 9.54 -6.68 -6.73
CA ARG A 185 9.85 -6.83 -5.29
C ARG A 185 11.34 -6.93 -5.04
N ILE A 186 12.06 -7.71 -5.86
CA ILE A 186 13.52 -7.84 -5.78
C ILE A 186 14.18 -6.50 -6.08
N ARG A 187 13.77 -5.80 -7.16
CA ARG A 187 14.32 -4.48 -7.50
C ARG A 187 14.12 -3.47 -6.37
N VAL A 188 12.92 -3.38 -5.82
CA VAL A 188 12.61 -2.48 -4.69
C VAL A 188 13.48 -2.81 -3.47
N ALA A 189 13.70 -4.09 -3.17
CA ALA A 189 14.58 -4.52 -2.08
C ALA A 189 16.04 -4.08 -2.29
N LEU A 190 16.46 -3.92 -3.54
CA LEU A 190 17.78 -3.41 -3.94
C LEU A 190 17.83 -1.89 -4.12
N GLY A 191 16.75 -1.17 -3.78
CA GLY A 191 16.64 0.29 -3.99
C GLY A 191 16.44 0.70 -5.45
N LEU A 192 16.14 -0.25 -6.33
CA LEU A 192 15.90 -0.02 -7.75
C LEU A 192 14.40 0.09 -8.04
N ARG A 193 14.05 0.64 -9.20
CA ARG A 193 12.68 0.77 -9.66
C ARG A 193 12.56 0.26 -11.10
N MET A 194 11.37 -0.21 -11.46
CA MET A 194 11.04 -0.46 -12.86
C MET A 194 10.50 0.82 -13.48
N SER A 195 10.92 1.15 -14.70
CA SER A 195 10.24 2.18 -15.49
C SER A 195 8.86 1.71 -15.94
N GLU A 196 7.98 2.63 -16.32
CA GLU A 196 6.66 2.26 -16.88
C GLU A 196 6.81 1.41 -18.13
N ALA A 197 7.78 1.72 -18.98
CA ALA A 197 8.05 0.94 -20.21
C ALA A 197 8.47 -0.51 -19.88
N GLU A 198 9.28 -0.72 -18.83
CA GLU A 198 9.64 -2.08 -18.39
C GLU A 198 8.44 -2.83 -17.82
N ILE A 199 7.54 -2.14 -17.11
CA ILE A 199 6.30 -2.73 -16.59
C ILE A 199 5.38 -3.13 -17.76
N ASP A 200 5.21 -2.25 -18.74
CA ASP A 200 4.34 -2.45 -19.90
C ASP A 200 4.86 -3.55 -20.85
N ASP A 201 6.17 -3.80 -20.88
CA ASP A 201 6.79 -4.91 -21.62
C ASP A 201 6.67 -6.23 -20.82
N TYR A 202 6.93 -6.21 -19.53
CA TYR A 202 6.98 -7.41 -18.68
C TYR A 202 5.62 -8.07 -18.48
N ILE A 203 4.59 -7.29 -18.14
CA ILE A 203 3.29 -7.82 -17.69
C ILE A 203 2.58 -8.65 -18.75
N PRO A 204 2.45 -8.22 -20.02
CA PRO A 204 1.80 -9.03 -21.05
C PRO A 204 2.46 -10.40 -21.23
N GLY A 205 3.79 -10.45 -21.27
CA GLY A 205 4.53 -11.71 -21.41
C GLY A 205 4.32 -12.66 -20.23
N ALA A 206 4.33 -12.15 -19.00
CA ALA A 206 4.06 -12.95 -17.80
C ALA A 206 2.61 -13.48 -17.76
N VAL A 207 1.64 -12.66 -18.14
CA VAL A 207 0.23 -13.05 -18.23
C VAL A 207 0.03 -14.11 -19.31
N ASP A 208 0.62 -13.95 -20.49
CA ASP A 208 0.52 -14.90 -21.61
C ASP A 208 1.11 -16.26 -21.21
N LEU A 209 2.27 -16.26 -20.55
CA LEU A 209 2.89 -17.49 -20.02
C LEU A 209 1.96 -18.21 -19.04
N PHE A 210 1.38 -17.47 -18.07
CA PHE A 210 0.47 -18.01 -17.09
C PHE A 210 -0.79 -18.60 -17.74
N LEU A 211 -1.45 -17.85 -18.62
CA LEU A 211 -2.69 -18.26 -19.26
C LEU A 211 -2.50 -19.48 -20.18
N ARG A 212 -1.39 -19.56 -20.91
CA ARG A 212 -1.04 -20.76 -21.70
C ARG A 212 -0.90 -21.99 -20.79
N GLY A 213 -0.24 -21.84 -19.64
CA GLY A 213 -0.14 -22.91 -18.64
C GLY A 213 -1.51 -23.38 -18.12
N MET A 214 -2.48 -22.47 -18.01
CA MET A 214 -3.85 -22.76 -17.62
C MET A 214 -4.71 -23.30 -18.79
N GLY A 215 -4.17 -23.42 -19.99
CA GLY A 215 -4.86 -23.96 -21.18
C GLY A 215 -5.78 -22.94 -21.86
N TYR A 216 -5.56 -21.64 -21.65
CA TYR A 216 -6.34 -20.60 -22.29
C TYR A 216 -5.98 -20.51 -23.78
N ALA A 217 -6.97 -20.79 -24.66
CA ALA A 217 -6.74 -20.98 -26.11
C ALA A 217 -6.52 -19.67 -26.90
N LYS A 218 -6.81 -18.50 -26.27
CA LYS A 218 -6.69 -17.17 -26.91
C LYS A 218 -5.45 -16.40 -26.43
N ALA A 219 -4.57 -17.04 -25.67
CA ALA A 219 -3.34 -16.42 -25.17
C ALA A 219 -2.21 -16.44 -26.22
#